data_1e425257b17f20e2fafdeadeb6f817c8
#
_entry.id   1e425257b17f20e2fafdeadeb6f817c8
#
_cell.length_a   1.000
_cell.length_b   1.000
_cell.length_c   1.000
_cell.angle_alpha   90.00
_cell.angle_beta   90.00
_cell.angle_gamma   90.00
#
_symmetry.space_group_name_H-M   'P 1'
#
loop_
_entity.id
_entity.type
_entity.pdbx_description
1 polymer ?
#
loop_
_entity_poly.entity_id
_entity_poly.type
_entity_poly.pdbx_seq_one_letter_code
_entity_poly.pdbx_strand_id
1 'polypeptide(L)'
;ELISFAAVPNNPASWFDGCLRGSPGVVYSPCNDEIVFSEINYNSAIANDAGDWVELFNNSSEVIDLSKWQFVDENDSAVFVIEEGTLLYPEERKLIVEDVAKFNSIYPIITNYIGPFNFGLKSEGEELRLFDNHGSLQFTMIYSNTNPWPTTPDGGSYTLELLDANGKMNNAENWFAGCQLGSPAAAFDPDCKVDIENIELNDLTIYPNPANDYFIIELANTHGIETQVTVIDSKSVAVKQEMVMEGTNIISTQNLASGIYLVKINSGDVIVTKALIITKAEN
;
A
#
# COMPACT_ATOMS: atom_id res chain seq x y z
N GLU A 1 8.70 24.86 22.40
CA GLU A 1 9.84 25.73 22.08
C GLU A 1 9.38 27.16 21.70
N LEU A 2 10.22 28.16 21.88
CA LEU A 2 9.93 29.54 21.52
C LEU A 2 10.16 29.76 20.02
N ILE A 3 9.16 30.30 19.31
CA ILE A 3 9.21 30.49 17.84
C ILE A 3 10.39 31.37 17.41
N SER A 4 10.70 32.42 18.18
CA SER A 4 11.86 33.28 17.94
C SER A 4 12.25 34.05 19.22
N PHE A 5 13.51 34.49 19.29
CA PHE A 5 13.97 35.33 20.42
C PHE A 5 13.28 36.71 20.48
N ALA A 6 12.65 37.17 19.39
CA ALA A 6 11.86 38.39 19.34
C ALA A 6 10.40 38.18 19.78
N ALA A 7 9.96 36.94 19.99
CA ALA A 7 8.62 36.64 20.43
C ALA A 7 8.41 36.98 21.90
N VAL A 8 7.18 37.30 22.27
CA VAL A 8 6.81 37.62 23.65
C VAL A 8 6.69 36.31 24.46
N PRO A 9 7.59 36.01 25.42
CA PRO A 9 7.63 34.72 26.10
C PRO A 9 6.34 34.34 26.85
N ASN A 10 5.55 35.33 27.27
CA ASN A 10 4.31 35.07 27.99
C ASN A 10 3.07 34.94 27.09
N ASN A 11 3.24 35.00 25.77
CA ASN A 11 2.17 34.79 24.81
C ASN A 11 2.18 33.32 24.33
N PRO A 12 1.09 32.53 24.55
CA PRO A 12 1.02 31.15 24.06
C PRO A 12 1.29 31.04 22.58
N ALA A 13 0.89 31.98 21.74
CA ALA A 13 1.15 32.01 20.32
C ALA A 13 2.63 32.16 19.94
N SER A 14 3.50 32.46 20.91
CA SER A 14 4.96 32.53 20.71
C SER A 14 5.65 31.17 20.93
N TRP A 15 4.89 30.17 21.36
CA TRP A 15 5.41 28.82 21.64
C TRP A 15 4.76 27.82 20.69
N PHE A 16 5.45 26.76 20.42
CA PHE A 16 4.98 25.63 19.61
C PHE A 16 5.49 24.32 20.22
N ASP A 17 4.89 23.22 19.83
CA ASP A 17 5.38 21.88 20.14
C ASP A 17 6.74 21.72 19.45
N GLY A 18 7.79 21.57 20.23
CA GLY A 18 9.13 21.39 19.72
C GLY A 18 9.36 20.01 19.14
N CYS A 19 10.61 19.74 18.79
CA CYS A 19 11.01 18.41 18.37
C CYS A 19 10.90 17.41 19.51
N LEU A 20 10.75 16.14 19.17
CA LEU A 20 10.93 15.05 20.14
C LEU A 20 12.25 15.25 20.88
N ARG A 21 12.22 15.27 22.22
CA ARG A 21 13.35 15.62 23.13
C ARG A 21 13.75 17.12 23.13
N GLY A 22 13.09 17.95 22.35
CA GLY A 22 13.40 19.38 22.25
C GLY A 22 14.80 19.67 21.68
N SER A 23 15.26 20.92 21.83
CA SER A 23 16.60 21.36 21.40
C SER A 23 17.39 22.01 22.55
N PRO A 24 17.64 21.28 23.68
CA PRO A 24 18.27 21.86 24.86
C PRO A 24 19.70 22.33 24.55
N GLY A 25 19.94 23.63 24.75
CA GLY A 25 21.27 24.24 24.58
C GLY A 25 21.66 24.58 23.14
N VAL A 26 20.80 24.36 22.18
CA VAL A 26 21.02 24.77 20.77
C VAL A 26 19.86 25.62 20.24
N VAL A 27 20.10 26.34 19.16
CA VAL A 27 19.04 27.10 18.48
C VAL A 27 18.09 26.10 17.83
N TYR A 28 16.79 26.33 18.00
CA TYR A 28 15.77 25.53 17.31
C TYR A 28 16.05 25.46 15.80
N SER A 29 16.00 24.27 15.29
CA SER A 29 15.91 23.97 13.86
C SER A 29 14.62 23.18 13.63
N PRO A 30 13.87 23.40 12.56
CA PRO A 30 12.72 22.56 12.24
C PRO A 30 13.07 21.08 12.36
N CYS A 31 12.24 20.34 13.07
CA CYS A 31 12.44 18.90 13.18
C CYS A 31 12.04 18.23 11.87
N ASN A 32 12.91 17.37 11.42
CA ASN A 32 12.51 16.34 10.46
C ASN A 32 12.69 15.02 11.20
N ASP A 33 11.60 14.36 11.51
CA ASP A 33 11.68 13.01 12.03
C ASP A 33 12.27 12.11 10.93
N GLU A 34 13.35 11.41 11.27
CA GLU A 34 14.05 10.53 10.31
C GLU A 34 13.19 9.33 9.91
N ILE A 35 12.31 8.92 10.83
CA ILE A 35 11.36 7.82 10.63
C ILE A 35 9.99 8.25 11.15
N VAL A 36 8.96 7.95 10.37
CA VAL A 36 7.57 8.28 10.71
C VAL A 36 6.65 7.10 10.43
N PHE A 37 5.47 7.08 11.04
CA PHE A 37 4.36 6.26 10.53
C PHE A 37 3.74 7.00 9.35
N SER A 38 3.73 6.38 8.17
CA SER A 38 3.16 6.96 6.95
C SER A 38 1.73 6.51 6.70
N GLU A 39 1.33 5.36 7.25
CA GLU A 39 -0.01 4.81 7.11
C GLU A 39 -0.37 3.93 8.30
N ILE A 40 -1.65 3.95 8.70
CA ILE A 40 -2.18 3.16 9.81
C ILE A 40 -3.52 2.57 9.42
N ASN A 41 -3.64 1.25 9.53
CA ASN A 41 -4.89 0.51 9.44
C ASN A 41 -5.22 -0.06 10.83
N TYR A 42 -6.15 0.58 11.53
CA TYR A 42 -6.49 0.25 12.91
C TYR A 42 -7.89 -0.36 13.08
N ASN A 43 -8.69 -0.38 12.04
CA ASN A 43 -10.01 -1.01 12.03
C ASN A 43 -10.49 -1.29 10.61
N SER A 44 -10.10 -2.43 10.07
CA SER A 44 -10.55 -2.88 8.76
C SER A 44 -12.07 -3.13 8.71
N ALA A 45 -12.70 -2.88 7.57
CA ALA A 45 -14.07 -3.37 7.36
C ALA A 45 -14.09 -4.91 7.29
N ILE A 46 -15.17 -5.51 7.80
CA ILE A 46 -15.33 -6.99 7.82
C ILE A 46 -15.12 -7.63 6.44
N ALA A 47 -15.54 -6.96 5.37
CA ALA A 47 -15.42 -7.48 4.00
C ALA A 47 -13.96 -7.48 3.49
N ASN A 48 -13.10 -6.65 4.07
CA ASN A 48 -11.71 -6.46 3.67
C ASN A 48 -10.80 -6.45 4.91
N ASP A 49 -10.99 -7.45 5.78
CA ASP A 49 -10.25 -7.55 7.05
C ASP A 49 -8.79 -7.98 6.79
N ALA A 50 -7.92 -7.00 6.73
CA ALA A 50 -6.46 -7.18 6.59
C ALA A 50 -5.75 -7.40 7.93
N GLY A 51 -6.46 -7.36 9.07
CA GLY A 51 -5.86 -7.17 10.39
C GLY A 51 -5.33 -5.75 10.57
N ASP A 52 -4.78 -5.48 11.74
CA ASP A 52 -4.18 -4.19 12.02
C ASP A 52 -2.75 -4.13 11.48
N TRP A 53 -2.35 -2.97 11.00
CA TRP A 53 -0.98 -2.76 10.53
C TRP A 53 -0.60 -1.28 10.53
N VAL A 54 0.69 -1.03 10.62
CA VAL A 54 1.27 0.30 10.46
C VAL A 54 2.37 0.27 9.43
N GLU A 55 2.60 1.37 8.75
CA GLU A 55 3.70 1.53 7.82
C GLU A 55 4.72 2.52 8.35
N LEU A 56 5.99 2.09 8.38
CA LEU A 56 7.14 2.94 8.64
C LEU A 56 7.66 3.52 7.34
N PHE A 57 8.01 4.80 7.35
CA PHE A 57 8.65 5.49 6.24
C PHE A 57 9.98 6.11 6.69
N ASN A 58 11.06 5.82 5.96
CA ASN A 58 12.35 6.49 6.16
C ASN A 58 12.38 7.83 5.43
N ASN A 59 12.18 8.89 6.18
CA ASN A 59 12.18 10.27 5.70
C ASN A 59 13.59 10.90 5.68
N SER A 60 14.64 10.11 5.92
CA SER A 60 16.04 10.56 5.92
C SER A 60 16.77 10.15 4.64
N SER A 61 17.97 10.69 4.45
CA SER A 61 18.87 10.29 3.36
C SER A 61 19.78 9.10 3.72
N GLU A 62 19.66 8.58 4.94
CA GLU A 62 20.55 7.55 5.46
C GLU A 62 19.77 6.23 5.65
N VAL A 63 20.49 5.11 5.62
CA VAL A 63 19.90 3.80 5.95
C VAL A 63 19.70 3.71 7.47
N ILE A 64 18.48 3.40 7.89
CA ILE A 64 18.14 3.19 9.29
C ILE A 64 18.20 1.69 9.60
N ASP A 65 19.01 1.30 10.57
CA ASP A 65 19.04 -0.07 11.10
C ASP A 65 17.98 -0.21 12.19
N LEU A 66 16.88 -0.89 11.87
CA LEU A 66 15.76 -1.16 12.77
C LEU A 66 15.97 -2.37 13.67
N SER A 67 17.15 -3.01 13.65
CA SER A 67 17.44 -4.18 14.46
C SER A 67 17.15 -3.94 15.94
N LYS A 68 16.27 -4.78 16.52
CA LYS A 68 15.85 -4.71 17.93
C LYS A 68 15.11 -3.42 18.32
N TRP A 69 14.67 -2.64 17.37
CA TRP A 69 13.73 -1.56 17.65
C TRP A 69 12.42 -2.15 18.15
N GLN A 70 11.64 -1.34 18.85
CA GLN A 70 10.41 -1.77 19.48
C GLN A 70 9.27 -0.89 19.00
N PHE A 71 8.26 -1.52 18.39
CA PHE A 71 6.97 -0.91 18.16
C PHE A 71 6.06 -1.21 19.34
N VAL A 72 5.46 -0.19 19.91
CA VAL A 72 4.70 -0.23 21.17
C VAL A 72 3.45 0.62 21.02
N ASP A 73 2.30 0.11 21.47
CA ASP A 73 1.08 0.90 21.60
C ASP A 73 1.05 1.69 22.93
N GLU A 74 -0.09 2.20 23.36
CA GLU A 74 -0.21 2.93 24.63
C GLU A 74 0.00 2.02 25.86
N ASN A 75 -0.09 0.69 25.69
CA ASN A 75 0.20 -0.28 26.75
C ASN A 75 1.65 -0.72 26.68
N ASP A 76 2.46 -0.32 27.66
CA ASP A 76 3.90 -0.66 27.76
C ASP A 76 4.20 -2.17 27.71
N SER A 77 3.19 -3.03 27.88
CA SER A 77 3.32 -4.49 27.77
C SER A 77 3.11 -5.01 26.34
N ALA A 78 2.52 -4.21 25.47
CA ALA A 78 2.24 -4.54 24.07
C ALA A 78 3.43 -4.12 23.20
N VAL A 79 4.44 -4.99 23.12
CA VAL A 79 5.72 -4.72 22.48
C VAL A 79 5.96 -5.70 21.33
N PHE A 80 6.22 -5.17 20.15
CA PHE A 80 6.77 -5.93 19.02
C PHE A 80 8.24 -5.54 18.83
N VAL A 81 9.13 -6.52 18.92
CA VAL A 81 10.58 -6.34 18.71
C VAL A 81 10.93 -6.69 17.28
N ILE A 82 11.49 -5.74 16.55
CA ILE A 82 11.91 -5.91 15.15
C ILE A 82 13.14 -6.82 15.10
N GLU A 83 13.14 -7.76 14.15
CA GLU A 83 14.22 -8.74 13.99
C GLU A 83 15.57 -8.08 13.64
N GLU A 84 16.64 -8.74 14.05
CA GLU A 84 18.02 -8.31 13.75
C GLU A 84 18.28 -8.37 12.23
N GLY A 85 18.95 -7.36 11.68
CA GLY A 85 19.24 -7.24 10.26
C GLY A 85 18.14 -6.57 9.46
N THR A 86 17.08 -6.07 10.11
CA THR A 86 16.04 -5.30 9.41
C THR A 86 16.54 -3.90 9.11
N LEU A 87 16.75 -3.61 7.84
CA LEU A 87 17.15 -2.29 7.33
C LEU A 87 15.97 -1.57 6.68
N LEU A 88 15.96 -0.26 6.79
CA LEU A 88 15.03 0.63 6.10
C LEU A 88 15.83 1.66 5.30
N TYR A 89 15.83 1.53 3.98
CA TYR A 89 16.58 2.40 3.09
C TYR A 89 15.92 3.77 2.95
N PRO A 90 16.66 4.81 2.50
CA PRO A 90 16.05 6.12 2.21
C PRO A 90 14.82 6.00 1.32
N GLU A 91 13.75 6.72 1.68
CA GLU A 91 12.45 6.71 1.00
C GLU A 91 11.74 5.34 0.97
N GLU A 92 12.29 4.34 1.64
CA GLU A 92 11.64 3.02 1.77
C GLU A 92 10.49 3.08 2.77
N ARG A 93 9.47 2.27 2.48
CA ARG A 93 8.34 1.96 3.36
C ARG A 93 8.39 0.51 3.78
N LYS A 94 8.07 0.24 5.04
CA LYS A 94 8.04 -1.11 5.60
C LYS A 94 6.86 -1.26 6.55
N LEU A 95 6.04 -2.26 6.28
CA LEU A 95 4.87 -2.52 7.11
C LEU A 95 5.21 -3.39 8.32
N ILE A 96 4.51 -3.14 9.42
CA ILE A 96 4.45 -4.03 10.59
C ILE A 96 3.00 -4.51 10.68
N VAL A 97 2.77 -5.82 10.54
CA VAL A 97 1.43 -6.40 10.44
C VAL A 97 1.07 -7.26 11.64
N GLU A 98 -0.19 -7.21 12.09
CA GLU A 98 -0.69 -8.04 13.19
C GLU A 98 -0.92 -9.49 12.72
N ASP A 99 -1.65 -9.67 11.64
CA ASP A 99 -2.04 -10.98 11.10
C ASP A 99 -1.58 -11.12 9.64
N VAL A 100 -0.49 -11.86 9.46
CA VAL A 100 0.11 -12.11 8.15
C VAL A 100 -0.87 -12.80 7.19
N ALA A 101 -1.73 -13.70 7.68
CA ALA A 101 -2.66 -14.43 6.81
C ALA A 101 -3.79 -13.51 6.32
N LYS A 102 -4.34 -12.68 7.21
CA LYS A 102 -5.34 -11.67 6.84
C LYS A 102 -4.73 -10.64 5.89
N PHE A 103 -3.56 -10.11 6.23
CA PHE A 103 -2.86 -9.14 5.40
C PHE A 103 -2.65 -9.66 3.97
N ASN A 104 -2.08 -10.84 3.82
CA ASN A 104 -1.83 -11.45 2.51
C ASN A 104 -3.11 -11.79 1.73
N SER A 105 -4.24 -11.99 2.41
CA SER A 105 -5.52 -12.22 1.72
C SER A 105 -6.04 -10.97 1.02
N ILE A 106 -5.70 -9.79 1.51
CA ILE A 106 -6.10 -8.49 0.96
C ILE A 106 -5.01 -7.91 0.05
N TYR A 107 -3.72 -8.05 0.45
CA TYR A 107 -2.57 -7.49 -0.24
C TYR A 107 -1.57 -8.57 -0.68
N PRO A 108 -1.95 -9.51 -1.57
CA PRO A 108 -1.14 -10.68 -1.90
C PRO A 108 0.20 -10.37 -2.58
N ILE A 109 0.35 -9.17 -3.14
CA ILE A 109 1.57 -8.74 -3.84
C ILE A 109 2.54 -7.96 -2.95
N ILE A 110 2.09 -7.50 -1.78
CA ILE A 110 2.94 -6.74 -0.87
C ILE A 110 3.80 -7.71 -0.06
N THR A 111 5.11 -7.61 -0.22
CA THR A 111 6.09 -8.50 0.45
C THR A 111 7.01 -7.78 1.43
N ASN A 112 7.04 -6.44 1.41
CA ASN A 112 7.91 -5.65 2.29
C ASN A 112 7.26 -5.37 3.65
N TYR A 113 6.98 -6.44 4.39
CA TYR A 113 6.42 -6.36 5.73
C TYR A 113 7.20 -7.24 6.73
N ILE A 114 7.04 -6.93 8.00
CA ILE A 114 7.51 -7.70 9.15
C ILE A 114 6.32 -7.96 10.09
N GLY A 115 6.41 -8.96 10.93
CA GLY A 115 5.35 -9.36 11.87
C GLY A 115 5.33 -10.88 12.06
N PRO A 116 4.30 -11.44 12.71
CA PRO A 116 3.16 -10.73 13.28
C PRO A 116 3.48 -10.04 14.61
N PHE A 117 2.85 -8.90 14.90
CA PHE A 117 2.77 -8.40 16.28
C PHE A 117 1.54 -9.01 16.98
N ASN A 118 1.52 -9.01 18.31
CA ASN A 118 0.60 -9.82 19.11
C ASN A 118 -0.40 -9.00 19.94
N PHE A 119 -0.72 -7.81 19.49
CA PHE A 119 -1.72 -6.92 20.08
C PHE A 119 -2.54 -6.28 18.94
N GLY A 120 -3.70 -5.74 19.23
CA GLY A 120 -4.51 -5.00 18.26
C GLY A 120 -4.37 -3.50 18.48
N LEU A 121 -4.65 -2.71 17.45
CA LEU A 121 -4.75 -1.27 17.53
C LEU A 121 -6.17 -0.87 17.92
N LYS A 122 -6.30 0.20 18.74
CA LYS A 122 -7.63 0.64 19.21
C LYS A 122 -8.39 1.40 18.15
N SER A 123 -9.63 1.01 17.91
CA SER A 123 -10.50 1.72 16.97
C SER A 123 -10.80 3.16 17.39
N GLU A 124 -10.83 3.45 18.68
CA GLU A 124 -11.10 4.80 19.20
C GLU A 124 -9.90 5.74 19.09
N GLY A 125 -8.72 5.19 18.87
CA GLY A 125 -7.45 5.90 18.84
C GLY A 125 -6.58 5.59 20.05
N GLU A 126 -5.28 5.73 19.86
CA GLU A 126 -4.26 5.51 20.89
C GLU A 126 -2.91 6.14 20.53
N GLU A 127 -1.97 6.07 21.45
CA GLU A 127 -0.58 6.45 21.21
C GLU A 127 0.20 5.28 20.62
N LEU A 128 0.90 5.52 19.51
CA LEU A 128 1.86 4.61 18.90
C LEU A 128 3.27 5.13 19.10
N ARG A 129 4.18 4.25 19.48
CA ARG A 129 5.56 4.62 19.84
C ARG A 129 6.57 3.69 19.17
N LEU A 130 7.70 4.28 18.79
CA LEU A 130 8.83 3.56 18.23
C LEU A 130 10.07 3.87 19.04
N PHE A 131 10.69 2.84 19.62
CA PHE A 131 11.92 2.95 20.40
C PHE A 131 13.07 2.28 19.66
N ASP A 132 14.28 2.84 19.78
CA ASP A 132 15.48 2.21 19.25
C ASP A 132 15.94 0.99 20.12
N ASN A 133 17.00 0.34 19.70
CA ASN A 133 17.59 -0.80 20.40
C ASN A 133 18.23 -0.46 21.77
N HIS A 134 18.31 0.81 22.12
CA HIS A 134 18.76 1.31 23.43
C HIS A 134 17.58 1.71 24.32
N GLY A 135 16.34 1.55 23.84
CA GLY A 135 15.12 1.97 24.53
C GLY A 135 14.89 3.48 24.50
N SER A 136 15.51 4.20 23.56
CA SER A 136 15.27 5.62 23.36
C SER A 136 14.09 5.80 22.40
N LEU A 137 13.11 6.62 22.80
CA LEU A 137 11.96 6.96 21.96
C LEU A 137 12.44 7.70 20.71
N GLN A 138 12.20 7.15 19.55
CA GLN A 138 12.55 7.72 18.25
C GLN A 138 11.38 8.42 17.58
N PHE A 139 10.18 7.90 17.78
CA PHE A 139 8.96 8.48 17.20
C PHE A 139 7.75 8.19 18.08
N THR A 140 6.80 9.11 18.13
CA THR A 140 5.50 8.92 18.77
C THR A 140 4.44 9.75 18.08
N MET A 141 3.23 9.19 17.99
CA MET A 141 2.05 9.89 17.53
C MET A 141 0.80 9.36 18.23
N ILE A 142 -0.24 10.18 18.25
CA ILE A 142 -1.56 9.82 18.74
C ILE A 142 -2.55 10.00 17.60
N TYR A 143 -3.29 8.94 17.26
CA TYR A 143 -4.41 9.03 16.32
C TYR A 143 -5.75 8.91 17.04
N SER A 144 -6.83 9.29 16.37
CA SER A 144 -8.20 9.16 16.87
C SER A 144 -9.18 8.91 15.71
N ASN A 145 -10.31 8.29 16.02
CA ASN A 145 -11.44 8.13 15.10
C ASN A 145 -12.48 9.25 15.20
N THR A 146 -12.21 10.33 15.97
CA THR A 146 -13.15 11.43 16.19
C THR A 146 -12.65 12.73 15.57
N ASN A 147 -13.60 13.57 15.07
CA ASN A 147 -13.27 14.89 14.51
C ASN A 147 -12.40 15.70 15.50
N PRO A 148 -11.28 16.35 15.06
CA PRO A 148 -10.95 16.65 13.66
C PRO A 148 -10.22 15.56 12.87
N TRP A 149 -9.96 14.38 13.44
CA TRP A 149 -9.36 13.26 12.74
C TRP A 149 -10.31 12.67 11.69
N PRO A 150 -9.79 12.09 10.58
CA PRO A 150 -10.61 11.36 9.63
C PRO A 150 -11.35 10.20 10.31
N THR A 151 -12.65 10.06 10.04
CA THR A 151 -13.50 9.04 10.67
C THR A 151 -13.75 7.83 9.77
N THR A 152 -13.51 7.95 8.47
CA THR A 152 -13.75 6.90 7.48
C THR A 152 -12.83 5.68 7.65
N PRO A 153 -11.58 5.78 8.15
CA PRO A 153 -10.75 4.63 8.44
C PRO A 153 -11.32 3.69 9.51
N ASP A 154 -12.22 4.18 10.36
CA ASP A 154 -12.87 3.38 11.39
C ASP A 154 -13.95 2.44 10.78
N GLY A 155 -13.54 1.26 10.34
CA GLY A 155 -14.40 0.22 9.77
C GLY A 155 -14.87 0.48 8.33
N GLY A 156 -14.30 1.47 7.63
CA GLY A 156 -14.73 1.90 6.31
C GLY A 156 -13.95 1.33 5.13
N SER A 157 -13.03 0.39 5.33
CA SER A 157 -12.06 -0.07 4.32
C SER A 157 -11.11 1.03 3.81
N TYR A 158 -10.85 2.03 4.63
CA TYR A 158 -9.87 3.07 4.39
C TYR A 158 -8.79 3.00 5.45
N THR A 159 -7.64 3.57 5.18
CA THR A 159 -6.55 3.71 6.14
C THR A 159 -6.38 5.17 6.53
N LEU A 160 -5.67 5.41 7.60
CA LEU A 160 -5.24 6.75 7.98
C LEU A 160 -3.87 6.99 7.34
N GLU A 161 -3.79 7.90 6.37
CA GLU A 161 -2.58 8.20 5.61
C GLU A 161 -2.01 9.58 5.91
N LEU A 162 -0.68 9.67 5.95
CA LEU A 162 0.07 10.88 6.23
C LEU A 162 0.21 11.74 4.97
N LEU A 163 -0.09 13.05 5.08
CA LEU A 163 0.04 13.99 3.96
C LEU A 163 1.47 14.50 3.75
N ASP A 164 2.16 14.81 4.84
CA ASP A 164 3.51 15.40 4.80
C ASP A 164 4.37 14.80 5.93
N ALA A 165 5.39 14.05 5.54
CA ALA A 165 6.33 13.43 6.47
C ALA A 165 7.17 14.45 7.28
N ASN A 166 7.25 15.70 6.83
CA ASN A 166 7.88 16.80 7.56
C ASN A 166 6.86 17.65 8.32
N GLY A 167 5.57 17.29 8.26
CA GLY A 167 4.48 17.95 8.94
C GLY A 167 4.36 17.58 10.42
N LYS A 168 3.37 18.12 11.09
CA LYS A 168 3.09 17.79 12.49
C LYS A 168 2.32 16.49 12.60
N MET A 169 2.95 15.45 13.17
CA MET A 169 2.38 14.12 13.28
C MET A 169 1.12 14.05 14.15
N ASN A 170 1.06 14.81 15.25
CA ASN A 170 -0.10 14.86 16.13
C ASN A 170 -1.16 15.91 15.73
N ASN A 171 -1.09 16.43 14.49
CA ASN A 171 -2.11 17.32 13.94
C ASN A 171 -2.99 16.56 12.95
N ALA A 172 -4.28 16.46 13.25
CA ALA A 172 -5.24 15.78 12.37
C ALA A 172 -5.29 16.33 10.93
N GLU A 173 -4.92 17.61 10.72
CA GLU A 173 -4.83 18.22 9.38
C GLU A 173 -3.72 17.62 8.52
N ASN A 174 -2.75 16.94 9.13
CA ASN A 174 -1.67 16.23 8.43
C ASN A 174 -2.03 14.77 8.08
N TRP A 175 -3.25 14.37 8.41
CA TRP A 175 -3.75 13.04 8.14
C TRP A 175 -5.07 13.12 7.38
N PHE A 176 -5.33 12.14 6.55
CA PHE A 176 -6.60 12.05 5.84
C PHE A 176 -7.03 10.58 5.76
N ALA A 177 -8.32 10.38 5.44
CA ALA A 177 -8.78 9.06 5.09
C ALA A 177 -8.23 8.72 3.71
N GLY A 178 -7.30 7.79 3.66
CA GLY A 178 -6.62 7.38 2.44
C GLY A 178 -7.54 6.84 1.35
N CYS A 179 -6.96 6.18 0.39
CA CYS A 179 -7.72 5.49 -0.63
C CYS A 179 -8.42 4.26 -0.05
N GLN A 180 -9.42 3.72 -0.74
CA GLN A 180 -10.00 2.45 -0.35
C GLN A 180 -8.90 1.38 -0.37
N LEU A 181 -8.74 0.66 0.73
CA LEU A 181 -7.67 -0.28 1.02
C LEU A 181 -6.28 0.36 1.24
N GLY A 182 -6.19 1.69 1.28
CA GLY A 182 -4.92 2.39 1.52
C GLY A 182 -3.93 2.32 0.36
N SER A 183 -2.68 2.65 0.66
CA SER A 183 -1.55 2.61 -0.28
C SER A 183 -0.34 1.87 0.30
N PRO A 184 -0.47 0.64 0.88
CA PRO A 184 0.61 -0.04 1.56
C PRO A 184 1.82 -0.26 0.65
N ALA A 185 3.00 0.08 1.15
CA ALA A 185 4.29 0.08 0.46
C ALA A 185 4.43 1.11 -0.68
N ALA A 186 3.49 2.06 -0.81
CA ALA A 186 3.53 3.12 -1.79
C ALA A 186 3.36 4.51 -1.15
N ALA A 187 3.73 5.55 -1.87
CA ALA A 187 3.40 6.91 -1.46
C ALA A 187 1.90 7.16 -1.65
N PHE A 188 1.31 7.95 -0.75
CA PHE A 188 -0.04 8.43 -0.91
C PHE A 188 -0.28 9.09 -2.27
N ASP A 189 -1.36 8.73 -2.94
CA ASP A 189 -1.86 9.40 -4.15
C ASP A 189 -3.15 10.16 -3.83
N PRO A 190 -3.15 11.52 -3.88
CA PRO A 190 -4.32 12.32 -3.57
C PRO A 190 -5.51 12.10 -4.51
N ASP A 191 -5.26 11.57 -5.68
CA ASP A 191 -6.30 11.21 -6.63
C ASP A 191 -6.94 9.85 -6.34
N CYS A 192 -6.47 9.15 -5.28
CA CYS A 192 -6.82 7.77 -4.98
C CYS A 192 -6.78 6.88 -6.23
N LYS A 193 -5.93 7.24 -7.14
CA LYS A 193 -5.53 6.28 -8.13
C LYS A 193 -4.74 5.25 -7.32
N VAL A 194 -5.43 4.18 -6.90
CA VAL A 194 -4.70 2.97 -6.67
C VAL A 194 -3.85 2.84 -7.93
N ASP A 195 -2.55 3.10 -7.83
CA ASP A 195 -1.62 2.37 -8.63
C ASP A 195 -1.64 0.92 -8.09
N ILE A 196 -2.75 0.25 -8.32
CA ILE A 196 -2.65 -0.92 -9.19
C ILE A 196 -1.85 -0.29 -10.32
N GLU A 197 -0.48 -0.43 -10.30
CA GLU A 197 0.27 -0.19 -11.53
C GLU A 197 -0.70 -0.59 -12.59
N ASN A 198 -1.23 0.40 -13.30
CA ASN A 198 -2.16 0.08 -14.34
C ASN A 198 -1.46 -1.08 -14.99
N ILE A 199 -1.95 -2.31 -14.75
CA ILE A 199 -1.72 -3.31 -15.75
C ILE A 199 -2.40 -2.60 -16.90
N GLU A 200 -1.65 -1.61 -17.45
CA GLU A 200 -1.89 -1.12 -18.75
C GLU A 200 -1.64 -2.36 -19.59
N LEU A 201 -2.69 -3.22 -19.60
CA LEU A 201 -2.83 -4.19 -20.66
C LEU A 201 -2.85 -3.43 -22.01
N ASN A 202 -2.38 -2.17 -22.02
CA ASN A 202 -2.03 -1.40 -23.19
C ASN A 202 -0.90 -2.09 -23.96
N ASP A 203 -0.04 -2.82 -23.29
CA ASP A 203 0.97 -3.69 -23.90
C ASP A 203 0.47 -5.11 -24.16
N LEU A 204 -0.83 -5.39 -23.90
CA LEU A 204 -1.41 -6.66 -24.30
C LEU A 204 -1.44 -6.76 -25.82
N THR A 205 -0.51 -7.48 -26.37
CA THR A 205 -0.47 -7.80 -27.77
C THR A 205 -1.06 -9.18 -28.03
N ILE A 206 -1.96 -9.26 -29.01
CA ILE A 206 -2.51 -10.52 -29.53
C ILE A 206 -2.03 -10.66 -30.96
N TYR A 207 -1.21 -11.68 -31.22
CA TYR A 207 -0.70 -11.91 -32.56
C TYR A 207 -0.48 -13.41 -32.87
N PRO A 208 -0.48 -13.82 -34.14
CA PRO A 208 -0.91 -13.04 -35.27
C PRO A 208 -2.42 -12.72 -35.21
N ASN A 209 -2.81 -11.59 -35.76
CA ASN A 209 -4.20 -11.23 -35.99
C ASN A 209 -4.32 -10.64 -37.41
N PRO A 210 -4.86 -11.36 -38.40
CA PRO A 210 -5.59 -12.63 -38.30
C PRO A 210 -4.77 -13.84 -37.87
N ALA A 211 -5.40 -14.71 -37.07
CA ALA A 211 -4.86 -15.99 -36.61
C ALA A 211 -5.32 -17.14 -37.48
N ASN A 212 -4.48 -18.20 -37.61
CA ASN A 212 -4.87 -19.43 -38.29
C ASN A 212 -5.03 -20.58 -37.28
N ASP A 213 -3.93 -21.18 -36.81
CA ASP A 213 -3.96 -22.34 -35.93
C ASP A 213 -3.83 -21.96 -34.44
N TYR A 214 -3.28 -20.81 -34.17
CA TYR A 214 -3.10 -20.25 -32.83
C TYR A 214 -2.96 -18.75 -32.88
N PHE A 215 -3.10 -18.13 -31.72
CA PHE A 215 -2.65 -16.78 -31.45
C PHE A 215 -1.84 -16.76 -30.14
N ILE A 216 -1.02 -15.76 -29.99
CA ILE A 216 -0.16 -15.55 -28.82
C ILE A 216 -0.70 -14.35 -28.04
N ILE A 217 -0.69 -14.48 -26.72
CA ILE A 217 -0.92 -13.40 -25.78
C ILE A 217 0.37 -13.20 -25.01
N GLU A 218 0.94 -12.01 -25.08
CA GLU A 218 2.02 -11.60 -24.21
C GLU A 218 1.43 -10.83 -23.02
N LEU A 219 1.66 -11.35 -21.81
CA LEU A 219 1.27 -10.74 -20.56
C LEU A 219 2.53 -10.28 -19.85
N ALA A 220 2.67 -8.99 -19.65
CA ALA A 220 3.71 -8.42 -18.81
C ALA A 220 3.09 -8.00 -17.46
N ASN A 221 3.90 -8.08 -16.40
CA ASN A 221 3.57 -7.52 -15.07
C ASN A 221 2.24 -8.03 -14.46
N THR A 222 1.91 -9.32 -14.62
CA THR A 222 0.74 -9.90 -13.93
C THR A 222 1.01 -10.18 -12.46
N HIS A 223 2.25 -10.04 -12.00
CA HIS A 223 2.69 -10.21 -10.61
C HIS A 223 2.17 -11.51 -9.96
N GLY A 224 2.01 -12.57 -10.76
CA GLY A 224 1.52 -13.87 -10.29
C GLY A 224 0.01 -13.95 -10.12
N ILE A 225 -0.75 -12.93 -10.55
CA ILE A 225 -2.22 -12.98 -10.55
C ILE A 225 -2.70 -13.99 -11.58
N GLU A 226 -3.58 -14.90 -11.16
CA GLU A 226 -4.24 -15.84 -12.05
C GLU A 226 -5.03 -15.08 -13.13
N THR A 227 -4.62 -15.25 -14.38
CA THR A 227 -5.23 -14.55 -15.51
C THR A 227 -6.02 -15.55 -16.35
N GLN A 228 -7.30 -15.28 -16.55
CA GLN A 228 -8.18 -16.09 -17.39
C GLN A 228 -8.39 -15.43 -18.74
N VAL A 229 -8.17 -16.21 -19.81
CA VAL A 229 -8.50 -15.84 -21.19
C VAL A 229 -9.79 -16.53 -21.59
N THR A 230 -10.75 -15.76 -22.08
CA THR A 230 -12.02 -16.26 -22.64
C THR A 230 -12.18 -15.79 -24.08
N VAL A 231 -12.32 -16.71 -25.02
CA VAL A 231 -12.64 -16.42 -26.42
C VAL A 231 -14.15 -16.51 -26.60
N ILE A 232 -14.74 -15.46 -27.13
CA ILE A 232 -16.20 -15.28 -27.27
C ILE A 232 -16.53 -15.12 -28.74
N ASP A 233 -17.51 -15.85 -29.24
CA ASP A 233 -17.96 -15.77 -30.63
C ASP A 233 -18.91 -14.57 -30.88
N SER A 234 -19.29 -14.39 -32.14
CA SER A 234 -20.23 -13.32 -32.58
C SER A 234 -21.63 -13.42 -31.98
N LYS A 235 -21.97 -14.54 -31.32
CA LYS A 235 -23.26 -14.74 -30.62
C LYS A 235 -23.11 -14.50 -29.11
N SER A 236 -21.99 -13.96 -28.66
CA SER A 236 -21.64 -13.74 -27.24
C SER A 236 -21.52 -15.03 -26.43
N VAL A 237 -21.20 -16.16 -27.09
CA VAL A 237 -20.97 -17.44 -26.43
C VAL A 237 -19.47 -17.63 -26.20
N ALA A 238 -19.09 -17.99 -24.97
CA ALA A 238 -17.72 -18.38 -24.66
C ALA A 238 -17.41 -19.73 -25.31
N VAL A 239 -16.51 -19.73 -26.28
CA VAL A 239 -16.15 -20.93 -27.07
C VAL A 239 -14.82 -21.55 -26.60
N LYS A 240 -14.04 -20.82 -25.79
CA LYS A 240 -12.80 -21.31 -25.20
C LYS A 240 -12.47 -20.51 -23.93
N GLN A 241 -11.94 -21.21 -22.94
CA GLN A 241 -11.40 -20.58 -21.71
C GLN A 241 -10.11 -21.29 -21.32
N GLU A 242 -9.08 -20.53 -21.00
CA GLU A 242 -7.80 -21.04 -20.52
C GLU A 242 -7.24 -20.11 -19.43
N MET A 243 -6.55 -20.70 -18.45
CA MET A 243 -5.73 -19.97 -17.50
C MET A 243 -4.36 -19.75 -18.14
N VAL A 244 -3.84 -18.54 -17.99
CA VAL A 244 -2.56 -18.11 -18.55
C VAL A 244 -1.71 -17.48 -17.47
N MET A 245 -0.41 -17.45 -17.69
CA MET A 245 0.57 -16.90 -16.75
C MET A 245 1.32 -15.73 -17.39
N GLU A 246 2.06 -15.03 -16.58
CA GLU A 246 2.99 -14.00 -17.07
C GLU A 246 3.95 -14.56 -18.11
N GLY A 247 4.20 -13.76 -19.15
CA GLY A 247 5.02 -14.13 -20.30
C GLY A 247 4.20 -14.50 -21.53
N THR A 248 4.75 -15.33 -22.38
CA THR A 248 4.19 -15.72 -23.68
C THR A 248 3.26 -16.92 -23.55
N ASN A 249 1.99 -16.75 -23.91
CA ASN A 249 0.96 -17.80 -23.88
C ASN A 249 0.45 -18.09 -25.29
N ILE A 250 0.44 -19.34 -25.70
CA ILE A 250 0.00 -19.80 -27.03
C ILE A 250 -1.39 -20.41 -26.89
N ILE A 251 -2.38 -19.77 -27.52
CA ILE A 251 -3.78 -20.21 -27.49
C ILE A 251 -4.16 -20.84 -28.84
N SER A 252 -4.45 -22.13 -28.84
CA SER A 252 -4.86 -22.83 -30.06
C SER A 252 -6.25 -22.41 -30.54
N THR A 253 -6.39 -22.22 -31.84
CA THR A 253 -7.68 -21.91 -32.53
C THR A 253 -8.18 -23.08 -33.38
N GLN A 254 -7.57 -24.27 -33.30
CA GLN A 254 -7.86 -25.40 -34.21
C GLN A 254 -9.34 -25.77 -34.29
N ASN A 255 -10.09 -25.65 -33.19
CA ASN A 255 -11.51 -26.00 -33.11
C ASN A 255 -12.43 -24.80 -33.34
N LEU A 256 -11.89 -23.65 -33.76
CA LEU A 256 -12.66 -22.44 -34.02
C LEU A 256 -12.79 -22.23 -35.53
N ALA A 257 -13.98 -21.84 -35.99
CA ALA A 257 -14.25 -21.51 -37.40
C ALA A 257 -13.63 -20.17 -37.77
N SER A 258 -13.48 -19.90 -39.07
CA SER A 258 -13.15 -18.55 -39.55
C SER A 258 -14.23 -17.56 -39.11
N GLY A 259 -13.81 -16.42 -38.57
CA GLY A 259 -14.75 -15.42 -38.06
C GLY A 259 -14.09 -14.38 -37.18
N ILE A 260 -14.91 -13.49 -36.63
CA ILE A 260 -14.50 -12.46 -35.68
C ILE A 260 -14.88 -12.94 -34.26
N TYR A 261 -13.93 -12.87 -33.37
CA TYR A 261 -14.05 -13.24 -31.96
C TYR A 261 -13.65 -12.08 -31.07
N LEU A 262 -14.15 -12.07 -29.85
CA LEU A 262 -13.65 -11.22 -28.78
C LEU A 262 -12.82 -12.06 -27.81
N VAL A 263 -11.62 -11.63 -27.53
CA VAL A 263 -10.75 -12.22 -26.51
C VAL A 263 -10.86 -11.35 -25.27
N LYS A 264 -11.52 -11.89 -24.26
CA LYS A 264 -11.67 -11.27 -22.94
C LYS A 264 -10.59 -11.82 -22.01
N ILE A 265 -9.82 -10.96 -21.41
CA ILE A 265 -8.74 -11.30 -20.48
C ILE A 265 -9.13 -10.70 -19.14
N ASN A 266 -9.15 -11.57 -18.13
CA ASN A 266 -9.51 -11.29 -16.73
C ASN A 266 -8.28 -11.54 -15.88
N SER A 267 -7.71 -10.50 -15.31
CA SER A 267 -6.57 -10.58 -14.39
C SER A 267 -6.93 -9.82 -13.13
N GLY A 268 -7.31 -10.53 -12.06
CA GLY A 268 -7.89 -9.90 -10.88
C GLY A 268 -9.13 -9.07 -11.24
N ASP A 269 -9.13 -7.80 -10.89
CA ASP A 269 -10.22 -6.85 -11.19
C ASP A 269 -10.12 -6.20 -12.58
N VAL A 270 -9.01 -6.46 -13.31
CA VAL A 270 -8.79 -5.88 -14.64
C VAL A 270 -9.38 -6.76 -15.71
N ILE A 271 -10.22 -6.17 -16.55
CA ILE A 271 -10.84 -6.82 -17.69
C ILE A 271 -10.48 -6.06 -18.97
N VAL A 272 -9.80 -6.76 -19.89
CA VAL A 272 -9.50 -6.24 -21.22
C VAL A 272 -10.16 -7.09 -22.28
N THR A 273 -10.67 -6.45 -23.33
CA THR A 273 -11.27 -7.14 -24.48
C THR A 273 -10.59 -6.65 -25.76
N LYS A 274 -10.10 -7.58 -26.56
CA LYS A 274 -9.49 -7.35 -27.88
C LYS A 274 -10.21 -8.13 -28.96
N ALA A 275 -10.32 -7.57 -30.16
CA ALA A 275 -10.86 -8.29 -31.30
C ALA A 275 -9.79 -9.24 -31.89
N LEU A 276 -10.21 -10.46 -32.25
CA LEU A 276 -9.39 -11.46 -32.93
C LEU A 276 -10.12 -11.91 -34.19
N ILE A 277 -9.42 -11.89 -35.30
CA ILE A 277 -9.89 -12.44 -36.58
C ILE A 277 -9.24 -13.82 -36.75
N ILE A 278 -10.04 -14.84 -37.00
CA ILE A 278 -9.56 -16.18 -37.31
C ILE A 278 -9.83 -16.46 -38.80
N THR A 279 -8.78 -16.87 -39.50
CA THR A 279 -8.87 -17.27 -40.91
C THR A 279 -8.31 -18.68 -41.06
N LYS A 280 -9.12 -19.61 -41.52
CA LYS A 280 -8.66 -20.97 -41.88
C LYS A 280 -8.46 -21.03 -43.38
N ALA A 281 -7.40 -21.74 -43.79
CA ALA A 281 -7.26 -22.07 -45.22
C ALA A 281 -8.44 -22.93 -45.65
N GLU A 282 -9.07 -22.57 -46.78
CA GLU A 282 -10.04 -23.46 -47.42
C GLU A 282 -9.29 -24.69 -47.91
N ASN A 283 -9.69 -25.89 -47.47
CA ASN A 283 -9.20 -27.16 -47.96
C ASN A 283 -9.82 -27.53 -49.30
#